data_1369e3d5ae394fbc258472dc9dadcd7b
#
_entry.id   1369e3d5ae394fbc258472dc9dadcd7b
#
_cell.length_a   1.000
_cell.length_b   1.000
_cell.length_c   1.000
_cell.angle_alpha   90.00
_cell.angle_beta   90.00
_cell.angle_gamma   90.00
#
_symmetry.space_group_name_H-M   'P 1'
#
loop_
_entity.id
_entity.type
_entity.pdbx_description
1 polymer ?
#
loop_
_entity_poly.entity_id
_entity_poly.type
_entity_poly.pdbx_seq_one_letter_code
_entity_poly.pdbx_strand_id
1 'polypeptide(L)'
;STIKGIWCVPKYSNPTGHIYSSEAVKRIARLGLKAGANFRVMWDNAYGVHDLESSPPVLEPIMEHARAAGCEDSIIQVASTSKITFAGGGISFIGGSLNNLNHFRKRLSVMTIGPNKLNQRRHMLFLQDLDGVKALMKEHAEILSPKFKTVEKHLNEGLQGRGMGSWSSPRGGYFVSYDAPPGTAKEIIRLAGEAGVKLTPAGATFPYQNDPNDANIRLAPTFPELEEVDQAMKVFVNCVKLA
;
A
#
# COMPACT_ATOMS: atom_id res chain seq x y z
N SER A 1 -26.62 2.84 -11.72
CA SER A 1 -25.66 2.03 -10.92
C SER A 1 -25.67 2.50 -9.47
N THR A 2 -25.71 1.58 -8.53
CA THR A 2 -25.57 1.85 -7.07
C THR A 2 -24.12 2.11 -6.68
N ILE A 3 -23.15 1.66 -7.51
CA ILE A 3 -21.74 1.85 -7.27
C ILE A 3 -21.37 3.32 -7.47
N LYS A 4 -20.81 3.96 -6.43
CA LYS A 4 -20.47 5.39 -6.40
C LYS A 4 -18.98 5.65 -6.58
N GLY A 5 -18.14 4.65 -6.51
CA GLY A 5 -16.70 4.82 -6.68
C GLY A 5 -15.91 3.55 -6.52
N ILE A 6 -14.61 3.70 -6.71
CA ILE A 6 -13.61 2.68 -6.45
C ILE A 6 -12.43 3.33 -5.71
N TRP A 7 -11.88 2.65 -4.72
CA TRP A 7 -10.63 3.04 -4.06
C TRP A 7 -9.47 2.23 -4.64
N CYS A 8 -8.45 2.91 -5.12
CA CYS A 8 -7.28 2.31 -5.74
C CYS A 8 -6.02 2.74 -5.00
N VAL A 9 -5.17 1.77 -4.63
CA VAL A 9 -3.80 1.99 -4.16
C VAL A 9 -2.87 1.51 -5.27
N PRO A 10 -2.46 2.38 -6.21
CA PRO A 10 -1.93 1.96 -7.50
C PRO A 10 -0.47 1.50 -7.49
N LYS A 11 0.29 1.91 -6.49
CA LYS A 11 1.70 1.55 -6.34
C LYS A 11 1.92 0.92 -4.98
N TYR A 12 2.52 -0.27 -4.97
CA TYR A 12 2.80 -1.07 -3.78
C TYR A 12 1.55 -1.32 -2.91
N SER A 13 0.47 -1.76 -3.56
CA SER A 13 -0.84 -1.98 -2.94
C SER A 13 -0.75 -2.79 -1.65
N ASN A 14 -1.53 -2.42 -0.65
CA ASN A 14 -1.72 -3.21 0.56
C ASN A 14 -2.86 -4.23 0.33
N PRO A 15 -2.64 -5.54 0.48
CA PRO A 15 -1.44 -6.23 1.01
C PRO A 15 -0.43 -6.69 -0.06
N THR A 16 -0.77 -6.64 -1.35
CA THR A 16 -0.13 -7.41 -2.43
C THR A 16 1.24 -6.88 -2.87
N GLY A 17 1.54 -5.60 -2.60
CA GLY A 17 2.75 -4.95 -3.12
C GLY A 17 2.73 -4.68 -4.63
N HIS A 18 1.60 -4.92 -5.31
CA HIS A 18 1.48 -4.75 -6.74
C HIS A 18 1.52 -3.28 -7.18
N ILE A 19 1.95 -3.09 -8.43
CA ILE A 19 1.91 -1.81 -9.14
C ILE A 19 0.98 -1.99 -10.33
N TYR A 20 0.10 -1.02 -10.56
CA TYR A 20 -0.82 -1.06 -11.69
C TYR A 20 -0.06 -0.89 -13.01
N SER A 21 -0.37 -1.72 -14.00
CA SER A 21 0.17 -1.57 -15.34
C SER A 21 -0.38 -0.31 -16.02
N SER A 22 0.38 0.23 -17.00
CA SER A 22 -0.07 1.35 -17.83
C SER A 22 -1.47 1.13 -18.41
N GLU A 23 -1.75 -0.09 -18.84
CA GLU A 23 -3.08 -0.43 -19.38
C GLU A 23 -4.17 -0.36 -18.32
N ALA A 24 -3.91 -0.88 -17.11
CA ALA A 24 -4.85 -0.81 -16.00
C ALA A 24 -5.14 0.64 -15.62
N VAL A 25 -4.11 1.49 -15.52
CA VAL A 25 -4.27 2.92 -15.22
C VAL A 25 -5.13 3.60 -16.28
N LYS A 26 -4.85 3.38 -17.57
CA LYS A 26 -5.62 3.94 -18.70
C LYS A 26 -7.09 3.49 -18.69
N ARG A 27 -7.35 2.23 -18.35
CA ARG A 27 -8.72 1.69 -18.24
C ARG A 27 -9.45 2.30 -17.05
N ILE A 28 -8.81 2.40 -15.88
CA ILE A 28 -9.40 3.01 -14.67
C ILE A 28 -9.68 4.50 -14.89
N ALA A 29 -8.77 5.23 -15.53
CA ALA A 29 -8.94 6.63 -15.86
C ALA A 29 -10.23 6.92 -16.64
N ARG A 30 -10.69 5.97 -17.46
CA ARG A 30 -11.89 6.09 -18.32
C ARG A 30 -13.17 5.56 -17.68
N LEU A 31 -13.14 5.09 -16.45
CA LEU A 31 -14.35 4.58 -15.78
C LEU A 31 -15.45 5.63 -15.68
N GLY A 32 -15.08 6.91 -15.49
CA GLY A 32 -16.02 8.02 -15.47
C GLY A 32 -16.89 8.17 -16.71
N LEU A 33 -16.43 7.71 -17.87
CA LEU A 33 -17.20 7.74 -19.13
C LEU A 33 -18.38 6.75 -19.14
N LYS A 34 -18.28 5.67 -18.36
CA LYS A 34 -19.28 4.58 -18.34
C LYS A 34 -20.09 4.56 -17.05
N ALA A 35 -19.64 5.28 -16.04
CA ALA A 35 -20.23 5.33 -14.72
C ALA A 35 -21.23 6.52 -14.59
N GLY A 36 -22.01 6.54 -13.52
CA GLY A 36 -22.90 7.68 -13.25
C GLY A 36 -22.10 8.95 -12.90
N ALA A 37 -22.72 10.12 -13.06
CA ALA A 37 -22.11 11.44 -12.88
C ALA A 37 -21.41 11.65 -11.51
N ASN A 38 -21.85 10.95 -10.48
CA ASN A 38 -21.28 11.01 -9.13
C ASN A 38 -20.28 9.89 -8.82
N PHE A 39 -19.83 9.13 -9.83
CA PHE A 39 -18.80 8.12 -9.64
C PHE A 39 -17.44 8.78 -9.45
N ARG A 40 -16.66 8.27 -8.49
CA ARG A 40 -15.29 8.75 -8.22
C ARG A 40 -14.30 7.60 -8.09
N VAL A 41 -13.14 7.80 -8.67
CA VAL A 41 -11.94 7.00 -8.43
C VAL A 41 -11.13 7.73 -7.35
N MET A 42 -11.01 7.12 -6.19
CA MET A 42 -10.09 7.57 -5.14
C MET A 42 -8.73 6.95 -5.42
N TRP A 43 -7.78 7.75 -5.90
CA TRP A 43 -6.44 7.34 -6.29
C TRP A 43 -5.47 7.64 -5.16
N ASP A 44 -5.23 6.62 -4.32
CA ASP A 44 -4.48 6.75 -3.08
C ASP A 44 -3.00 6.44 -3.29
N ASN A 45 -2.17 7.47 -3.30
CA ASN A 45 -0.72 7.37 -3.42
C ASN A 45 -0.04 7.15 -2.05
N ALA A 46 -0.61 6.31 -1.20
CA ALA A 46 -0.06 6.03 0.13
C ALA A 46 1.39 5.55 0.13
N TYR A 47 1.81 4.89 -0.96
CA TYR A 47 3.14 4.31 -1.13
C TYR A 47 3.88 4.84 -2.38
N GLY A 48 3.49 5.98 -2.91
CA GLY A 48 4.00 6.52 -4.19
C GLY A 48 5.52 6.63 -4.30
N VAL A 49 6.23 6.81 -3.17
CA VAL A 49 7.69 7.00 -3.08
C VAL A 49 8.40 5.92 -2.23
N HIS A 50 7.72 4.82 -1.90
CA HIS A 50 8.24 3.76 -1.02
C HIS A 50 8.99 2.68 -1.80
N ASP A 51 9.88 3.10 -2.68
CA ASP A 51 10.68 2.21 -3.51
C ASP A 51 11.77 1.51 -2.66
N LEU A 52 12.00 0.21 -2.92
CA LEU A 52 13.08 -0.57 -2.29
C LEU A 52 14.27 -0.77 -3.24
N GLU A 53 14.16 -0.28 -4.47
CA GLU A 53 15.14 -0.45 -5.53
C GLU A 53 15.67 0.91 -6.02
N SER A 54 16.89 0.91 -6.54
CA SER A 54 17.51 2.12 -7.11
C SER A 54 16.90 2.56 -8.44
N SER A 55 16.24 1.64 -9.15
CA SER A 55 15.56 1.88 -10.44
C SER A 55 14.07 1.50 -10.30
N PRO A 56 13.28 2.32 -9.59
CA PRO A 56 11.90 1.97 -9.29
C PRO A 56 11.01 2.05 -10.54
N PRO A 57 9.95 1.24 -10.58
CA PRO A 57 8.97 1.33 -11.64
C PRO A 57 8.19 2.64 -11.56
N VAL A 58 7.95 3.23 -12.73
CA VAL A 58 7.18 4.47 -12.86
C VAL A 58 5.70 4.12 -13.01
N LEU A 59 4.87 4.75 -12.17
CA LEU A 59 3.42 4.65 -12.29
C LEU A 59 2.91 5.70 -13.29
N GLU A 60 2.07 5.27 -14.22
CA GLU A 60 1.41 6.16 -15.19
C GLU A 60 0.56 7.25 -14.49
N PRO A 61 0.59 8.51 -14.98
CA PRO A 61 -0.16 9.61 -14.39
C PRO A 61 -1.64 9.54 -14.78
N ILE A 62 -2.48 8.98 -13.89
CA ILE A 62 -3.92 8.78 -14.15
C ILE A 62 -4.66 10.04 -14.58
N MET A 63 -4.29 11.20 -14.02
CA MET A 63 -4.97 12.47 -14.30
C MET A 63 -4.78 12.92 -15.76
N GLU A 64 -3.62 12.65 -16.36
CA GLU A 64 -3.36 12.97 -17.78
C GLU A 64 -4.27 12.14 -18.70
N HIS A 65 -4.40 10.85 -18.40
CA HIS A 65 -5.29 9.96 -19.14
C HIS A 65 -6.77 10.34 -18.98
N ALA A 66 -7.18 10.75 -17.77
CA ALA A 66 -8.55 11.19 -17.51
C ALA A 66 -8.87 12.51 -18.23
N ARG A 67 -7.94 13.49 -18.24
CA ARG A 67 -8.08 14.73 -19.00
C ARG A 67 -8.18 14.48 -20.50
N ALA A 68 -7.28 13.66 -21.05
CA ALA A 68 -7.32 13.30 -22.45
C ALA A 68 -8.64 12.60 -22.86
N ALA A 69 -9.32 11.96 -21.92
CA ALA A 69 -10.62 11.34 -22.11
C ALA A 69 -11.82 12.25 -21.77
N GLY A 70 -11.62 13.48 -21.26
CA GLY A 70 -12.67 14.41 -20.85
C GLY A 70 -13.46 13.96 -19.62
N CYS A 71 -12.84 13.22 -18.70
CA CYS A 71 -13.49 12.70 -17.49
C CYS A 71 -12.66 12.91 -16.20
N GLU A 72 -11.84 13.94 -16.15
CA GLU A 72 -11.01 14.29 -14.99
C GLU A 72 -11.79 14.55 -13.71
N ASP A 73 -13.06 14.94 -13.81
CA ASP A 73 -13.95 15.11 -12.66
C ASP A 73 -14.23 13.79 -11.93
N SER A 74 -13.99 12.65 -12.58
CA SER A 74 -14.13 11.34 -11.94
C SER A 74 -12.94 10.94 -11.06
N ILE A 75 -11.80 11.68 -11.11
CA ILE A 75 -10.57 11.31 -10.41
C ILE A 75 -10.32 12.25 -9.23
N ILE A 76 -10.06 11.65 -8.06
CA ILE A 76 -9.54 12.35 -6.88
C ILE A 76 -8.28 11.62 -6.46
N GLN A 77 -7.16 12.34 -6.43
CA GLN A 77 -5.87 11.83 -5.96
C GLN A 77 -5.62 12.26 -4.52
N VAL A 78 -5.13 11.35 -3.71
CA VAL A 78 -4.72 11.64 -2.32
C VAL A 78 -3.32 11.10 -2.06
N ALA A 79 -2.61 11.75 -1.16
CA ALA A 79 -1.31 11.34 -0.67
C ALA A 79 -1.09 11.84 0.75
N SER A 80 -0.12 11.28 1.45
CA SER A 80 0.25 11.69 2.81
C SER A 80 1.73 11.44 3.08
N THR A 81 2.31 12.27 3.94
CA THR A 81 3.67 12.06 4.45
C THR A 81 3.71 11.19 5.72
N SER A 82 2.56 10.68 6.18
CA SER A 82 2.48 9.90 7.44
C SER A 82 3.35 8.64 7.46
N LYS A 83 3.64 8.07 6.29
CA LYS A 83 4.54 6.92 6.12
C LYS A 83 5.92 7.32 5.57
N ILE A 84 6.16 8.61 5.39
CA ILE A 84 7.44 9.18 4.91
C ILE A 84 8.21 9.77 6.09
N THR A 85 7.54 10.57 6.93
CA THR A 85 8.13 11.22 8.09
C THR A 85 7.76 10.47 9.38
N PHE A 86 6.58 10.74 9.96
CA PHE A 86 6.11 10.01 11.16
C PHE A 86 4.58 9.98 11.22
N ALA A 87 4.06 8.89 11.73
CA ALA A 87 2.62 8.71 11.91
C ALA A 87 2.05 9.73 12.91
N GLY A 88 0.83 10.19 12.67
CA GLY A 88 0.16 11.20 13.50
C GLY A 88 0.62 12.63 13.28
N GLY A 89 1.78 12.84 12.66
CA GLY A 89 2.31 14.16 12.33
C GLY A 89 2.43 14.45 10.83
N GLY A 90 1.88 13.58 9.97
CA GLY A 90 1.96 13.75 8.53
C GLY A 90 1.15 14.93 7.99
N ILE A 91 1.45 15.30 6.74
CA ILE A 91 0.68 16.23 5.93
C ILE A 91 -0.06 15.43 4.88
N SER A 92 -1.32 15.79 4.62
CA SER A 92 -2.14 15.21 3.56
C SER A 92 -2.23 16.13 2.37
N PHE A 93 -2.31 15.53 1.18
CA PHE A 93 -2.49 16.22 -0.09
C PHE A 93 -3.71 15.68 -0.80
N ILE A 94 -4.45 16.57 -1.47
CA ILE A 94 -5.53 16.23 -2.38
C ILE A 94 -5.30 16.90 -3.72
N GLY A 95 -5.46 16.14 -4.80
CA GLY A 95 -5.38 16.61 -6.18
C GLY A 95 -6.61 16.18 -6.97
N GLY A 96 -6.99 16.97 -7.96
CA GLY A 96 -8.16 16.68 -8.80
C GLY A 96 -8.47 17.82 -9.77
N SER A 97 -9.59 17.72 -10.46
CA SER A 97 -10.12 18.82 -11.26
C SER A 97 -10.50 20.03 -10.39
N LEU A 98 -10.63 21.20 -11.01
CA LEU A 98 -11.09 22.41 -10.30
C LEU A 98 -12.47 22.21 -9.65
N ASN A 99 -13.36 21.48 -10.30
CA ASN A 99 -14.68 21.17 -9.76
C ASN A 99 -14.58 20.37 -8.46
N ASN A 100 -13.80 19.30 -8.45
CA ASN A 100 -13.56 18.49 -7.26
C ASN A 100 -12.88 19.29 -6.14
N LEU A 101 -11.85 20.06 -6.47
CA LEU A 101 -11.14 20.88 -5.48
C LEU A 101 -12.01 22.00 -4.91
N ASN A 102 -12.84 22.65 -5.71
CA ASN A 102 -13.77 23.67 -5.23
C ASN A 102 -14.85 23.06 -4.32
N HIS A 103 -15.35 21.87 -4.67
CA HIS A 103 -16.28 21.14 -3.81
C HIS A 103 -15.62 20.79 -2.47
N PHE A 104 -14.40 20.27 -2.49
CA PHE A 104 -13.63 19.92 -1.30
C PHE A 104 -13.36 21.16 -0.42
N ARG A 105 -12.93 22.28 -1.01
CA ARG A 105 -12.67 23.54 -0.29
C ARG A 105 -13.90 24.05 0.46
N LYS A 106 -15.10 23.97 -0.15
CA LYS A 106 -16.36 24.33 0.52
C LYS A 106 -16.63 23.47 1.76
N ARG A 107 -16.29 22.19 1.73
CA ARG A 107 -16.42 21.30 2.90
C ARG A 107 -15.35 21.60 3.94
N LEU A 108 -14.12 21.75 3.50
CA LEU A 108 -12.98 22.02 4.38
C LEU A 108 -13.17 23.33 5.17
N SER A 109 -13.76 24.38 4.56
CA SER A 109 -13.97 25.69 5.19
C SER A 109 -14.91 25.66 6.40
N VAL A 110 -15.77 24.65 6.48
CA VAL A 110 -16.66 24.44 7.65
C VAL A 110 -16.11 23.40 8.64
N MET A 111 -15.11 22.62 8.24
CA MET A 111 -14.46 21.60 9.09
C MET A 111 -13.30 22.19 9.91
N THR A 112 -12.60 23.18 9.36
CA THR A 112 -11.44 23.81 9.98
C THR A 112 -11.24 25.23 9.48
N ILE A 113 -10.73 26.11 10.33
CA ILE A 113 -10.32 27.47 9.95
C ILE A 113 -9.08 27.42 9.05
N GLY A 114 -8.24 26.39 9.22
CA GLY A 114 -7.07 26.19 8.39
C GLY A 114 -6.24 24.98 8.84
N PRO A 115 -5.35 24.49 7.98
CA PRO A 115 -4.45 23.39 8.31
C PRO A 115 -3.41 23.82 9.35
N ASN A 116 -2.77 22.84 10.01
CA ASN A 116 -1.68 23.07 10.95
C ASN A 116 -0.45 23.61 10.22
N LYS A 117 -0.32 24.96 10.16
CA LYS A 117 0.75 25.66 9.46
C LYS A 117 2.14 25.40 10.05
N LEU A 118 2.21 25.19 11.37
CA LEU A 118 3.48 24.87 12.04
C LEU A 118 3.99 23.51 11.54
N ASN A 119 3.11 22.52 11.45
CA ASN A 119 3.47 21.20 10.94
C ASN A 119 3.84 21.24 9.44
N GLN A 120 3.12 22.02 8.63
CA GLN A 120 3.49 22.24 7.24
C GLN A 120 4.89 22.87 7.13
N ARG A 121 5.20 23.88 7.97
CA ARG A 121 6.52 24.51 8.00
C ARG A 121 7.62 23.53 8.39
N ARG A 122 7.39 22.66 9.38
CA ARG A 122 8.34 21.59 9.75
C ARG A 122 8.65 20.69 8.55
N HIS A 123 7.64 20.20 7.85
CA HIS A 123 7.82 19.33 6.69
C HIS A 123 8.57 20.06 5.56
N MET A 124 8.23 21.33 5.30
CA MET A 124 8.90 22.14 4.29
C MET A 124 10.39 22.33 4.62
N LEU A 125 10.74 22.57 5.89
CA LEU A 125 12.14 22.75 6.30
C LEU A 125 12.91 21.42 6.30
N PHE A 126 12.26 20.31 6.63
CA PHE A 126 12.88 19.00 6.70
C PHE A 126 13.04 18.34 5.32
N LEU A 127 11.98 18.30 4.54
CA LEU A 127 11.97 17.66 3.22
C LEU A 127 12.51 18.57 2.12
N GLN A 128 12.38 19.87 2.28
CA GLN A 128 12.75 20.93 1.34
C GLN A 128 12.00 20.84 0.00
N ASP A 129 12.32 19.84 -0.82
CA ASP A 129 11.78 19.61 -2.15
C ASP A 129 11.61 18.11 -2.45
N LEU A 130 11.33 17.76 -3.70
CA LEU A 130 11.17 16.38 -4.14
C LEU A 130 12.46 15.56 -4.01
N ASP A 131 13.62 16.18 -4.20
CA ASP A 131 14.90 15.48 -4.10
C ASP A 131 15.24 15.17 -2.64
N GLY A 132 14.88 16.06 -1.71
CA GLY A 132 14.92 15.77 -0.27
C GLY A 132 14.00 14.61 0.13
N VAL A 133 12.80 14.54 -0.43
CA VAL A 133 11.92 13.36 -0.23
C VAL A 133 12.56 12.08 -0.75
N LYS A 134 13.14 12.10 -1.97
CA LYS A 134 13.80 10.94 -2.57
C LYS A 134 15.01 10.49 -1.75
N ALA A 135 15.82 11.44 -1.26
CA ALA A 135 16.98 11.16 -0.41
C ALA A 135 16.56 10.44 0.88
N LEU A 136 15.56 10.96 1.59
CA LEU A 136 15.01 10.32 2.79
C LEU A 136 14.47 8.92 2.49
N MET A 137 13.72 8.75 1.40
CA MET A 137 13.16 7.45 1.04
C MET A 137 14.22 6.43 0.62
N LYS A 138 15.36 6.89 0.10
CA LYS A 138 16.53 6.03 -0.15
C LYS A 138 17.12 5.50 1.16
N GLU A 139 17.27 6.34 2.19
CA GLU A 139 17.71 5.90 3.52
C GLU A 139 16.72 4.87 4.13
N HIS A 140 15.41 5.10 3.97
CA HIS A 140 14.41 4.10 4.37
C HIS A 140 14.59 2.78 3.60
N ALA A 141 14.85 2.83 2.30
CA ALA A 141 15.06 1.63 1.49
C ALA A 141 16.31 0.85 1.93
N GLU A 142 17.38 1.52 2.34
CA GLU A 142 18.60 0.88 2.87
C GLU A 142 18.30 0.07 4.15
N ILE A 143 17.39 0.53 4.99
CA ILE A 143 16.94 -0.17 6.20
C ILE A 143 15.97 -1.31 5.86
N LEU A 144 15.04 -1.07 4.94
CA LEU A 144 13.91 -1.99 4.69
C LEU A 144 14.26 -3.11 3.69
N SER A 145 15.08 -2.83 2.67
CA SER A 145 15.41 -3.83 1.63
C SER A 145 15.99 -5.12 2.19
N PRO A 146 16.91 -5.12 3.17
CA PRO A 146 17.42 -6.35 3.76
C PRO A 146 16.31 -7.20 4.42
N LYS A 147 15.33 -6.55 5.07
CA LYS A 147 14.21 -7.24 5.72
C LYS A 147 13.31 -7.96 4.70
N PHE A 148 12.99 -7.30 3.58
CA PHE A 148 12.23 -7.91 2.49
C PHE A 148 12.98 -9.07 1.83
N LYS A 149 14.29 -8.91 1.58
CA LYS A 149 15.14 -10.00 1.07
C LYS A 149 15.19 -11.20 2.00
N THR A 150 15.20 -10.97 3.31
CA THR A 150 15.15 -12.03 4.32
C THR A 150 13.83 -12.79 4.27
N VAL A 151 12.69 -12.08 4.17
CA VAL A 151 11.38 -12.72 3.99
C VAL A 151 11.37 -13.59 2.73
N GLU A 152 11.75 -13.02 1.58
CA GLU A 152 11.76 -13.72 0.30
C GLU A 152 12.69 -14.96 0.34
N LYS A 153 13.88 -14.83 0.92
CA LYS A 153 14.83 -15.94 1.10
C LYS A 153 14.19 -17.11 1.85
N HIS A 154 13.57 -16.85 3.02
CA HIS A 154 12.95 -17.93 3.82
C HIS A 154 11.77 -18.58 3.10
N LEU A 155 10.95 -17.81 2.41
CA LEU A 155 9.84 -18.36 1.63
C LEU A 155 10.34 -19.23 0.48
N ASN A 156 11.35 -18.75 -0.26
CA ASN A 156 11.93 -19.51 -1.37
C ASN A 156 12.62 -20.81 -0.88
N GLU A 157 13.49 -20.72 0.10
CA GLU A 157 14.23 -21.90 0.62
C GLU A 157 13.31 -22.91 1.31
N GLY A 158 12.31 -22.41 2.05
CA GLY A 158 11.45 -23.24 2.89
C GLY A 158 10.23 -23.85 2.19
N LEU A 159 9.62 -23.11 1.24
CA LEU A 159 8.28 -23.42 0.72
C LEU A 159 8.22 -23.54 -0.81
N GLN A 160 9.17 -22.96 -1.57
CA GLN A 160 9.11 -22.97 -3.04
C GLN A 160 9.06 -24.37 -3.62
N GLY A 161 8.15 -24.60 -4.59
CA GLY A 161 8.01 -25.87 -5.28
C GLY A 161 7.39 -27.02 -4.44
N ARG A 162 6.93 -26.73 -3.22
CA ARG A 162 6.36 -27.73 -2.30
C ARG A 162 4.83 -27.73 -2.25
N GLY A 163 4.15 -26.90 -3.05
CA GLY A 163 2.69 -26.77 -3.02
C GLY A 163 2.13 -26.11 -1.75
N MET A 164 2.99 -25.44 -0.97
CA MET A 164 2.64 -24.86 0.33
C MET A 164 2.23 -23.38 0.25
N GLY A 165 1.80 -22.92 -0.92
CA GLY A 165 1.32 -21.56 -1.13
C GLY A 165 2.11 -20.80 -2.20
N SER A 166 1.76 -19.51 -2.33
CA SER A 166 2.42 -18.57 -3.23
C SER A 166 2.56 -17.21 -2.54
N TRP A 167 3.45 -16.36 -3.03
CA TRP A 167 3.66 -15.05 -2.41
C TRP A 167 4.05 -14.00 -3.44
N SER A 168 3.80 -12.74 -3.09
CA SER A 168 4.25 -11.61 -3.86
C SER A 168 5.73 -11.30 -3.58
N SER A 169 6.45 -10.80 -4.61
CA SER A 169 7.79 -10.24 -4.48
C SER A 169 7.73 -8.74 -4.76
N PRO A 170 7.39 -7.91 -3.76
CA PRO A 170 7.16 -6.49 -3.94
C PRO A 170 8.48 -5.74 -4.15
N ARG A 171 8.50 -4.78 -5.09
CA ARG A 171 9.62 -3.88 -5.36
C ARG A 171 9.60 -2.62 -4.49
N GLY A 172 8.66 -2.56 -3.54
CA GLY A 172 8.46 -1.44 -2.62
C GLY A 172 7.26 -1.63 -1.71
N GLY A 173 6.94 -0.61 -0.93
CA GLY A 173 5.85 -0.65 0.06
C GLY A 173 6.26 -1.33 1.36
N TYR A 174 5.27 -1.85 2.08
CA TYR A 174 5.46 -2.35 3.44
C TYR A 174 5.08 -3.82 3.65
N PHE A 175 4.56 -4.50 2.62
CA PHE A 175 3.92 -5.79 2.80
C PHE A 175 4.36 -6.81 1.75
N VAL A 176 4.42 -8.07 2.19
CA VAL A 176 4.42 -9.25 1.33
C VAL A 176 3.10 -9.98 1.54
N SER A 177 2.39 -10.28 0.46
CA SER A 177 1.19 -11.11 0.51
C SER A 177 1.58 -12.57 0.33
N TYR A 178 1.17 -13.40 1.25
CA TYR A 178 1.33 -14.84 1.19
C TYR A 178 -0.05 -15.49 1.10
N ASP A 179 -0.25 -16.33 0.08
CA ASP A 179 -1.46 -17.11 -0.10
C ASP A 179 -1.15 -18.57 0.23
N ALA A 180 -1.57 -19.01 1.41
CA ALA A 180 -1.45 -20.37 1.92
C ALA A 180 -2.39 -21.34 1.17
N PRO A 181 -2.23 -22.64 1.31
CA PRO A 181 -3.25 -23.58 0.90
C PRO A 181 -4.63 -23.22 1.52
N PRO A 182 -5.73 -23.34 0.77
CA PRO A 182 -7.05 -22.96 1.27
C PRO A 182 -7.42 -23.68 2.59
N GLY A 183 -7.96 -22.90 3.54
CA GLY A 183 -8.37 -23.38 4.85
C GLY A 183 -7.28 -23.41 5.92
N THR A 184 -6.06 -22.91 5.63
CA THR A 184 -4.93 -23.04 6.57
C THR A 184 -4.45 -21.72 7.17
N ALA A 185 -4.87 -20.55 6.67
CA ALA A 185 -4.33 -19.27 7.13
C ALA A 185 -4.57 -19.02 8.63
N LYS A 186 -5.75 -19.31 9.15
CA LYS A 186 -6.06 -19.16 10.58
C LYS A 186 -5.18 -20.04 11.45
N GLU A 187 -4.97 -21.29 11.03
CA GLU A 187 -4.13 -22.23 11.78
C GLU A 187 -2.66 -21.81 11.76
N ILE A 188 -2.13 -21.38 10.61
CA ILE A 188 -0.77 -20.86 10.51
C ILE A 188 -0.57 -19.67 11.46
N ILE A 189 -1.53 -18.73 11.48
CA ILE A 189 -1.46 -17.54 12.34
C ILE A 189 -1.55 -17.92 13.81
N ARG A 190 -2.40 -18.90 14.16
CA ARG A 190 -2.54 -19.44 15.53
C ARG A 190 -1.22 -20.05 16.01
N LEU A 191 -0.64 -20.96 15.23
CA LEU A 191 0.64 -21.60 15.52
C LEU A 191 1.79 -20.61 15.66
N ALA A 192 1.85 -19.62 14.75
CA ALA A 192 2.84 -18.54 14.83
C ALA A 192 2.70 -17.74 16.13
N GLY A 193 1.46 -17.43 16.53
CA GLY A 193 1.16 -16.73 17.80
C GLY A 193 1.60 -17.50 19.03
N GLU A 194 1.37 -18.83 19.06
CA GLU A 194 1.81 -19.71 20.15
C GLU A 194 3.33 -19.81 20.22
N ALA A 195 4.01 -19.72 19.08
CA ALA A 195 5.48 -19.65 19.01
C ALA A 195 6.06 -18.24 19.22
N GLY A 196 5.23 -17.25 19.60
CA GLY A 196 5.66 -15.90 19.92
C GLY A 196 5.75 -14.94 18.72
N VAL A 197 5.32 -15.34 17.53
CA VAL A 197 5.31 -14.48 16.32
C VAL A 197 3.92 -13.93 16.08
N LYS A 198 3.74 -12.62 16.30
CA LYS A 198 2.47 -11.93 16.09
C LYS A 198 2.31 -11.50 14.64
N LEU A 199 1.36 -12.12 13.95
CA LEU A 199 0.97 -11.78 12.58
C LEU A 199 -0.30 -10.93 12.54
N THR A 200 -0.60 -10.35 11.36
CA THR A 200 -1.90 -9.73 11.10
C THR A 200 -2.99 -10.80 11.21
N PRO A 201 -4.14 -10.52 11.85
CA PRO A 201 -5.22 -11.49 11.95
C PRO A 201 -5.70 -11.99 10.59
N ALA A 202 -6.10 -13.26 10.51
CA ALA A 202 -6.67 -13.85 9.30
C ALA A 202 -7.90 -13.07 8.85
N GLY A 203 -8.06 -12.90 7.54
CA GLY A 203 -9.17 -12.15 6.96
C GLY A 203 -9.02 -10.63 6.98
N ALA A 204 -8.06 -10.06 7.72
CA ALA A 204 -7.90 -8.60 7.85
C ALA A 204 -7.66 -7.87 6.50
N THR A 205 -7.28 -8.58 5.46
CA THR A 205 -7.08 -8.06 4.10
C THR A 205 -8.35 -8.08 3.24
N PHE A 206 -9.45 -8.59 3.78
CA PHE A 206 -10.73 -8.75 3.09
C PHE A 206 -11.84 -7.89 3.74
N PRO A 207 -12.86 -7.50 2.97
CA PRO A 207 -14.05 -6.87 3.51
C PRO A 207 -14.68 -7.72 4.62
N TYR A 208 -15.18 -7.05 5.67
CA TYR A 208 -15.77 -7.70 6.85
C TYR A 208 -14.86 -8.70 7.56
N GLN A 209 -13.54 -8.63 7.31
CA GLN A 209 -12.53 -9.55 7.85
C GLN A 209 -12.82 -11.03 7.51
N ASN A 210 -13.43 -11.27 6.38
CA ASN A 210 -13.80 -12.58 5.92
C ASN A 210 -13.09 -12.94 4.63
N ASP A 211 -12.03 -13.74 4.72
CA ASP A 211 -11.39 -14.40 3.58
C ASP A 211 -12.18 -15.67 3.26
N PRO A 212 -12.86 -15.76 2.12
CA PRO A 212 -13.68 -16.93 1.78
C PRO A 212 -12.86 -18.20 1.61
N ASN A 213 -11.56 -18.07 1.34
CA ASN A 213 -10.67 -19.21 1.15
C ASN A 213 -9.83 -19.53 2.38
N ASP A 214 -9.84 -18.67 3.42
CA ASP A 214 -8.96 -18.79 4.58
C ASP A 214 -7.50 -19.06 4.18
N ALA A 215 -6.96 -18.24 3.29
CA ALA A 215 -5.68 -18.47 2.64
C ALA A 215 -4.71 -17.28 2.75
N ASN A 216 -5.21 -16.04 2.77
CA ASN A 216 -4.33 -14.87 2.68
C ASN A 216 -3.75 -14.46 4.02
N ILE A 217 -2.43 -14.32 4.06
CA ILE A 217 -1.66 -13.83 5.20
C ILE A 217 -0.80 -12.63 4.75
N ARG A 218 -0.95 -11.50 5.43
CA ARG A 218 -0.11 -10.32 5.20
C ARG A 218 1.10 -10.35 6.10
N LEU A 219 2.29 -10.39 5.52
CA LEU A 219 3.56 -10.25 6.22
C LEU A 219 4.00 -8.79 6.19
N ALA A 220 4.36 -8.23 7.36
CA ALA A 220 4.75 -6.84 7.54
C ALA A 220 6.13 -6.73 8.21
N PRO A 221 7.23 -6.90 7.48
CA PRO A 221 8.57 -7.03 8.05
C PRO A 221 9.21 -5.68 8.42
N THR A 222 8.52 -4.56 8.27
CA THR A 222 9.15 -3.24 8.31
C THR A 222 9.49 -2.76 9.72
N PHE A 223 8.72 -3.15 10.73
CA PHE A 223 8.90 -2.68 12.12
C PHE A 223 9.99 -3.44 12.90
N PRO A 224 10.03 -4.80 12.91
CA PRO A 224 11.03 -5.53 13.67
C PRO A 224 12.46 -5.31 13.16
N GLU A 225 13.45 -5.54 13.99
CA GLU A 225 14.85 -5.56 13.55
C GLU A 225 15.13 -6.73 12.60
N LEU A 226 16.24 -6.67 11.84
CA LEU A 226 16.54 -7.66 10.80
C LEU A 226 16.67 -9.10 11.37
N GLU A 227 17.30 -9.23 12.52
CA GLU A 227 17.46 -10.49 13.24
C GLU A 227 16.13 -11.06 13.72
N GLU A 228 15.22 -10.20 14.16
CA GLU A 228 13.86 -10.59 14.55
C GLU A 228 13.05 -11.07 13.35
N VAL A 229 13.19 -10.38 12.19
CA VAL A 229 12.57 -10.83 10.92
C VAL A 229 13.09 -12.20 10.53
N ASP A 230 14.40 -12.46 10.63
CA ASP A 230 14.99 -13.76 10.30
C ASP A 230 14.42 -14.88 11.20
N GLN A 231 14.33 -14.64 12.51
CA GLN A 231 13.75 -15.62 13.45
C GLN A 231 12.25 -15.82 13.22
N ALA A 232 11.50 -14.73 13.04
CA ALA A 232 10.07 -14.81 12.79
C ALA A 232 9.76 -15.59 11.50
N MET A 233 10.57 -15.44 10.46
CA MET A 233 10.38 -16.17 9.21
C MET A 233 10.72 -17.65 9.32
N LYS A 234 11.70 -18.03 10.13
CA LYS A 234 11.97 -19.45 10.47
C LYS A 234 10.75 -20.10 11.14
N VAL A 235 10.17 -19.40 12.11
CA VAL A 235 8.95 -19.86 12.80
C VAL A 235 7.79 -19.95 11.80
N PHE A 236 7.56 -18.89 11.00
CA PHE A 236 6.49 -18.84 10.02
C PHE A 236 6.53 -20.02 9.04
N VAL A 237 7.70 -20.28 8.44
CA VAL A 237 7.89 -21.40 7.51
C VAL A 237 7.57 -22.74 8.16
N ASN A 238 7.95 -22.93 9.43
CA ASN A 238 7.60 -24.16 10.15
C ASN A 238 6.11 -24.26 10.46
N CYS A 239 5.45 -23.16 10.82
CA CYS A 239 3.99 -23.13 11.01
C CYS A 239 3.24 -23.47 9.72
N VAL A 240 3.71 -22.99 8.56
CA VAL A 240 3.14 -23.36 7.26
C VAL A 240 3.27 -24.87 6.97
N LYS A 241 4.38 -25.49 7.39
CA LYS A 241 4.59 -26.93 7.18
C LYS A 241 3.77 -27.81 8.12
N LEU A 242 3.32 -27.26 9.24
CA LEU A 242 2.57 -27.97 10.27
C LEU A 242 1.05 -27.86 10.10
N ALA A 243 0.58 -26.80 9.44
CA ALA A 243 -0.84 -26.55 9.17
C ALA A 243 -1.30 -27.26 7.89
#